data_7425fe76283afea992d6819cdab66331
#
_entry.id   7425fe76283afea992d6819cdab66331
#
_cell.length_a   1.000
_cell.length_b   1.000
_cell.length_c   1.000
_cell.angle_alpha   90.00
_cell.angle_beta   90.00
_cell.angle_gamma   90.00
#
_symmetry.space_group_name_H-M   'P 1'
#
loop_
_entity.id
_entity.type
_entity.pdbx_description
1 polymer ?
#
loop_
_entity_poly.entity_id
_entity_poly.type
_entity_poly.pdbx_seq_one_letter_code
_entity_poly.pdbx_strand_id
1 'polypeptide(L)'
;MLRFLSILSLLFISIFNSYTQNASYQVNGNASSTNITDRNGTISCKCFELTPNYFINPSGGVGSVWNKNKIDLNNSFVLDFDVYLGSNDGGADGIAFGLQQSSSSVGVAGNGMGLGTINPSLGVYLDTYQNSDLNDPVGDHISIQKNGDVTHYNSNELAGPMTVSNLED
;
A
#
# COMPACT_ATOMS: atom_id res chain seq x y z
N MET A 1 -23.40 -43.17 -42.19
CA MET A 1 -21.97 -43.09 -41.85
C MET A 1 -21.75 -41.82 -41.06
N LEU A 2 -21.90 -41.89 -39.71
CA LEU A 2 -21.82 -40.76 -38.80
C LEU A 2 -20.37 -40.60 -38.35
N ARG A 3 -19.76 -39.44 -38.65
CA ARG A 3 -18.44 -39.13 -38.16
C ARG A 3 -18.57 -38.41 -36.82
N PHE A 4 -18.13 -39.06 -35.75
CA PHE A 4 -17.96 -38.43 -34.45
C PHE A 4 -16.71 -37.54 -34.47
N LEU A 5 -16.87 -36.22 -34.29
CA LEU A 5 -15.80 -35.29 -34.04
C LEU A 5 -15.56 -35.27 -32.53
N SER A 6 -14.46 -35.90 -32.09
CA SER A 6 -14.04 -35.81 -30.68
C SER A 6 -13.38 -34.46 -30.45
N ILE A 7 -14.04 -33.60 -29.70
CA ILE A 7 -13.44 -32.33 -29.19
C ILE A 7 -12.58 -32.70 -27.99
N LEU A 8 -11.27 -32.69 -28.19
CA LEU A 8 -10.30 -32.81 -27.11
C LEU A 8 -10.18 -31.42 -26.42
N SER A 9 -10.90 -31.25 -25.32
CA SER A 9 -10.72 -30.06 -24.47
C SER A 9 -9.42 -30.21 -23.69
N LEU A 10 -8.39 -29.45 -24.09
CA LEU A 10 -7.18 -29.28 -23.30
C LEU A 10 -7.52 -28.42 -22.06
N LEU A 11 -7.58 -29.08 -20.91
CA LEU A 11 -7.69 -28.41 -19.63
C LEU A 11 -6.28 -27.88 -19.26
N PHE A 12 -6.03 -26.61 -19.45
CA PHE A 12 -4.83 -25.97 -18.90
C PHE A 12 -5.02 -25.82 -17.40
N ILE A 13 -4.45 -26.72 -16.61
CA ILE A 13 -4.28 -26.52 -15.17
C ILE A 13 -3.04 -25.64 -15.01
N SER A 14 -3.25 -24.35 -14.86
CA SER A 14 -2.20 -23.46 -14.40
C SER A 14 -1.92 -23.77 -12.92
N ILE A 15 -0.83 -24.47 -12.65
CA ILE A 15 -0.34 -24.66 -11.29
C ILE A 15 0.30 -23.34 -10.90
N PHE A 16 -0.45 -22.49 -10.19
CA PHE A 16 0.14 -21.36 -9.50
C PHE A 16 0.93 -21.92 -8.32
N ASN A 17 2.25 -21.94 -8.46
CA ASN A 17 3.12 -22.14 -7.31
C ASN A 17 3.03 -20.89 -6.43
N SER A 18 2.13 -20.89 -5.47
CA SER A 18 2.15 -19.90 -4.40
C SER A 18 3.35 -20.23 -3.50
N TYR A 19 4.46 -19.55 -3.73
CA TYR A 19 5.55 -19.53 -2.76
C TYR A 19 5.06 -18.75 -1.56
N THR A 20 4.65 -19.45 -0.50
CA THR A 20 4.51 -18.82 0.82
C THR A 20 5.90 -18.48 1.31
N GLN A 21 6.42 -17.33 0.93
CA GLN A 21 7.58 -16.77 1.61
C GLN A 21 7.19 -16.56 3.07
N ASN A 22 7.98 -17.11 3.99
CA ASN A 22 7.91 -16.71 5.39
C ASN A 22 8.27 -15.23 5.45
N ALA A 23 7.26 -14.39 5.35
CA ALA A 23 7.43 -12.96 5.31
C ALA A 23 7.95 -12.50 6.67
N SER A 24 9.17 -12.00 6.69
CA SER A 24 9.77 -11.39 7.87
C SER A 24 9.65 -9.88 7.72
N TYR A 25 8.95 -9.25 8.65
CA TYR A 25 8.68 -7.83 8.60
C TYR A 25 9.51 -7.05 9.59
N GLN A 26 9.92 -5.86 9.20
CA GLN A 26 10.40 -4.80 10.08
C GLN A 26 9.24 -3.82 10.31
N VAL A 27 8.87 -3.66 11.55
CA VAL A 27 7.81 -2.76 12.00
C VAL A 27 8.46 -1.53 12.64
N ASN A 28 8.04 -0.33 12.28
CA ASN A 28 8.64 0.92 12.73
C ASN A 28 7.59 1.95 13.14
N GLY A 29 8.02 2.91 13.97
CA GLY A 29 7.19 4.01 14.43
C GLY A 29 5.99 3.52 15.24
N ASN A 30 4.82 4.02 14.90
CA ASN A 30 3.56 3.64 15.56
C ASN A 30 2.98 2.31 15.07
N ALA A 31 3.60 1.70 14.05
CA ALA A 31 3.07 0.45 13.50
C ALA A 31 3.16 -0.71 14.48
N SER A 32 2.15 -1.53 14.48
CA SER A 32 2.09 -2.77 15.26
C SER A 32 1.44 -3.91 14.46
N SER A 33 1.78 -5.15 14.82
CA SER A 33 1.05 -6.30 14.28
C SER A 33 -0.22 -6.52 15.09
N THR A 34 -1.34 -6.74 14.43
CA THR A 34 -2.63 -6.98 15.06
C THR A 34 -3.36 -8.15 14.41
N ASN A 35 -4.34 -8.68 15.12
CA ASN A 35 -5.25 -9.67 14.59
C ASN A 35 -6.65 -9.06 14.58
N ILE A 36 -7.28 -9.03 13.42
CA ILE A 36 -8.70 -8.71 13.34
C ILE A 36 -9.49 -10.00 13.50
N THR A 37 -10.42 -10.00 14.43
CA THR A 37 -11.35 -11.11 14.65
C THR A 37 -12.71 -10.78 14.06
N ASP A 38 -13.37 -11.80 13.52
CA ASP A 38 -14.76 -11.70 13.12
C ASP A 38 -15.69 -11.62 14.35
N ARG A 39 -17.00 -11.49 14.11
CA ARG A 39 -18.01 -11.42 15.19
C ARG A 39 -18.06 -12.67 16.08
N ASN A 40 -17.48 -13.78 15.63
CA ASN A 40 -17.43 -15.05 16.36
C ASN A 40 -16.12 -15.25 17.13
N GLY A 41 -15.21 -14.27 17.08
CA GLY A 41 -13.90 -14.33 17.72
C GLY A 41 -12.86 -15.13 16.92
N THR A 42 -13.18 -15.51 15.67
CA THR A 42 -12.22 -16.17 14.78
C THR A 42 -11.28 -15.13 14.19
N ILE A 43 -9.97 -15.39 14.16
CA ILE A 43 -9.02 -14.50 13.51
C ILE A 43 -9.31 -14.49 12.00
N SER A 44 -9.79 -13.35 11.50
CA SER A 44 -10.10 -13.14 10.10
C SER A 44 -8.90 -12.60 9.31
N CYS A 45 -8.00 -11.87 9.97
CA CYS A 45 -6.85 -11.25 9.35
C CYS A 45 -5.67 -11.16 10.34
N LYS A 46 -4.46 -11.43 9.85
CA LYS A 46 -3.23 -10.99 10.49
C LYS A 46 -2.79 -9.74 9.78
N CYS A 47 -3.00 -8.60 10.42
CA CYS A 47 -2.85 -7.29 9.82
C CYS A 47 -1.76 -6.49 10.52
N PHE A 48 -1.42 -5.37 9.93
CA PHE A 48 -0.63 -4.34 10.57
C PHE A 48 -1.49 -3.10 10.74
N GLU A 49 -1.58 -2.61 11.95
CA GLU A 49 -2.06 -1.26 12.23
C GLU A 49 -0.85 -0.35 12.07
N LEU A 50 -0.86 0.54 11.07
CA LEU A 50 0.26 1.44 10.82
C LEU A 50 0.20 2.65 11.75
N THR A 51 -1.00 3.20 11.93
CA THR A 51 -1.27 4.27 12.89
C THR A 51 -2.59 3.97 13.59
N PRO A 52 -2.69 4.18 14.90
CA PRO A 52 -3.92 3.94 15.62
C PRO A 52 -5.01 4.95 15.24
N ASN A 53 -6.25 4.49 15.28
CA ASN A 53 -7.45 5.28 14.96
C ASN A 53 -7.85 6.27 16.09
N TYR A 54 -6.89 6.85 16.78
CA TYR A 54 -7.14 7.88 17.78
C TYR A 54 -5.98 8.87 17.83
N PHE A 55 -6.29 10.08 18.19
CA PHE A 55 -5.32 11.16 18.24
C PHE A 55 -4.33 10.94 19.40
N ILE A 56 -3.11 10.50 19.11
CA ILE A 56 -2.11 10.21 20.13
C ILE A 56 -1.23 11.44 20.43
N ASN A 57 -1.02 12.30 19.44
CA ASN A 57 -0.09 13.41 19.54
C ASN A 57 -0.47 14.51 18.54
N PRO A 58 -0.41 15.81 18.94
CA PRO A 58 -0.60 16.91 18.00
C PRO A 58 0.37 16.93 16.81
N SER A 59 1.44 16.16 16.87
CA SER A 59 2.42 16.02 15.77
C SER A 59 2.09 14.90 14.79
N GLY A 60 0.93 14.23 14.94
CA GLY A 60 0.58 13.06 14.13
C GLY A 60 1.36 11.80 14.49
N GLY A 61 0.95 10.68 13.94
CA GLY A 61 1.63 9.39 14.03
C GLY A 61 2.19 8.98 12.68
N VAL A 62 3.26 8.22 12.68
CA VAL A 62 3.78 7.58 11.49
C VAL A 62 4.21 6.14 11.81
N GLY A 63 3.80 5.22 10.98
CA GLY A 63 4.22 3.83 11.08
C GLY A 63 4.55 3.26 9.71
N SER A 64 5.46 2.31 9.67
CA SER A 64 5.75 1.57 8.46
C SER A 64 6.03 0.10 8.74
N VAL A 65 5.77 -0.71 7.74
CA VAL A 65 6.05 -2.15 7.75
C VAL A 65 6.79 -2.50 6.47
N TRP A 66 8.00 -3.01 6.62
CA TRP A 66 8.81 -3.42 5.49
C TRP A 66 9.02 -4.92 5.48
N ASN A 67 8.83 -5.55 4.32
CA ASN A 67 9.28 -6.91 4.12
C ASN A 67 10.81 -6.92 4.08
N LYS A 68 11.45 -7.69 4.98
CA LYS A 68 12.90 -7.83 5.03
C LYS A 68 13.47 -8.63 3.85
N ASN A 69 12.64 -9.47 3.23
CA ASN A 69 13.02 -10.20 2.04
C ASN A 69 12.86 -9.29 0.82
N LYS A 70 13.92 -9.14 0.06
CA LYS A 70 13.89 -8.35 -1.17
C LYS A 70 13.12 -9.09 -2.27
N ILE A 71 12.35 -8.34 -3.03
CA ILE A 71 11.69 -8.83 -4.23
C ILE A 71 12.69 -8.76 -5.38
N ASP A 72 12.83 -9.84 -6.14
CA ASP A 72 13.61 -9.86 -7.36
C ASP A 72 12.77 -9.29 -8.52
N LEU A 73 13.06 -8.07 -8.91
CA LEU A 73 12.35 -7.37 -9.98
C LEU A 73 12.64 -7.90 -11.38
N ASN A 74 13.57 -8.86 -11.55
CA ASN A 74 13.76 -9.55 -12.83
C ASN A 74 12.69 -10.62 -13.08
N ASN A 75 11.92 -10.97 -12.06
CA ASN A 75 10.82 -11.92 -12.14
C ASN A 75 9.48 -11.19 -11.97
N SER A 76 8.45 -11.71 -12.61
CA SER A 76 7.09 -11.23 -12.37
C SER A 76 6.66 -11.57 -10.95
N PHE A 77 6.00 -10.63 -10.30
CA PHE A 77 5.40 -10.84 -8.97
C PHE A 77 4.03 -10.19 -8.91
N VAL A 78 3.22 -10.65 -7.97
CA VAL A 78 1.93 -10.06 -7.61
C VAL A 78 1.95 -9.82 -6.11
N LEU A 79 1.46 -8.68 -5.69
CA LEU A 79 1.22 -8.32 -4.30
C LEU A 79 -0.24 -7.93 -4.15
N ASP A 80 -0.95 -8.69 -3.33
CA ASP A 80 -2.34 -8.42 -2.99
C ASP A 80 -2.42 -8.08 -1.51
N PHE A 81 -3.07 -6.99 -1.20
CA PHE A 81 -3.35 -6.57 0.18
C PHE A 81 -4.57 -5.67 0.23
N ASP A 82 -5.27 -5.72 1.34
CA ASP A 82 -6.37 -4.82 1.64
C ASP A 82 -5.86 -3.67 2.49
N VAL A 83 -6.40 -2.48 2.26
CA VAL A 83 -6.10 -1.25 3.00
C VAL A 83 -7.38 -0.75 3.65
N TYR A 84 -7.28 -0.35 4.91
CA TYR A 84 -8.34 0.31 5.63
C TYR A 84 -7.83 1.65 6.17
N LEU A 85 -8.42 2.73 5.74
CA LEU A 85 -8.03 4.11 6.07
C LEU A 85 -8.90 4.73 7.17
N GLY A 86 -9.81 3.94 7.74
CA GLY A 86 -10.73 4.45 8.75
C GLY A 86 -12.03 4.92 8.12
N SER A 87 -12.81 5.68 8.88
CA SER A 87 -14.10 6.25 8.46
C SER A 87 -14.23 7.72 8.88
N ASN A 88 -13.11 8.43 8.93
CA ASN A 88 -13.06 9.83 9.35
C ASN A 88 -12.48 10.69 8.23
N ASP A 89 -13.34 11.32 7.44
CA ASP A 89 -12.96 12.22 6.34
C ASP A 89 -12.08 13.41 6.78
N GLY A 90 -11.92 13.65 8.06
CA GLY A 90 -10.99 14.64 8.60
C GLY A 90 -9.62 14.04 8.95
N GLY A 91 -9.38 12.79 8.58
CA GLY A 91 -8.08 12.14 8.70
C GLY A 91 -7.02 12.77 7.80
N ALA A 92 -5.76 12.49 8.10
CA ALA A 92 -4.62 12.96 7.32
C ALA A 92 -3.39 12.08 7.60
N ASP A 93 -2.46 11.96 6.69
CA ASP A 93 -2.46 12.42 5.29
C ASP A 93 -2.80 11.26 4.33
N GLY A 94 -2.77 10.01 4.82
CA GLY A 94 -3.05 8.84 4.00
C GLY A 94 -2.05 7.71 4.22
N ILE A 95 -1.92 6.85 3.22
CA ILE A 95 -1.03 5.69 3.23
C ILE A 95 -0.26 5.57 1.92
N ALA A 96 0.99 5.10 1.98
CA ALA A 96 1.77 4.77 0.81
C ALA A 96 2.17 3.29 0.80
N PHE A 97 2.01 2.64 -0.35
CA PHE A 97 2.69 1.40 -0.67
C PHE A 97 3.98 1.72 -1.42
N GLY A 98 5.12 1.15 -0.99
CA GLY A 98 6.40 1.49 -1.61
C GLY A 98 7.33 0.30 -1.85
N LEU A 99 8.05 0.38 -2.97
CA LEU A 99 9.24 -0.42 -3.25
C LEU A 99 10.47 0.48 -3.06
N GLN A 100 11.44 0.03 -2.30
CA GLN A 100 12.66 0.78 -2.05
C GLN A 100 13.84 -0.16 -1.73
N GLN A 101 15.05 0.36 -1.80
CA GLN A 101 16.25 -0.42 -1.50
C GLN A 101 17.20 0.25 -0.50
N SER A 102 16.80 1.41 0.03
CA SER A 102 17.69 2.24 0.83
C SER A 102 17.67 1.88 2.31
N SER A 103 16.49 1.62 2.88
CA SER A 103 16.32 1.45 4.31
C SER A 103 15.03 0.72 4.65
N SER A 104 15.01 -0.01 5.77
CA SER A 104 13.79 -0.55 6.36
C SER A 104 13.24 0.36 7.47
N SER A 105 13.67 1.60 7.56
CA SER A 105 13.14 2.60 8.48
C SER A 105 11.90 3.29 7.93
N VAL A 106 11.23 4.06 8.76
CA VAL A 106 10.12 4.93 8.35
C VAL A 106 10.66 6.19 7.67
N GLY A 107 9.97 6.68 6.65
CA GLY A 107 10.23 7.98 6.05
C GLY A 107 9.55 9.14 6.81
N VAL A 108 9.32 10.25 6.13
CA VAL A 108 8.72 11.45 6.71
C VAL A 108 7.25 11.22 7.04
N ALA A 109 6.84 11.66 8.23
CA ALA A 109 5.45 11.67 8.68
C ALA A 109 4.62 12.75 7.95
N GLY A 110 3.33 12.78 8.23
CA GLY A 110 2.41 13.73 7.62
C GLY A 110 2.30 13.49 6.12
N ASN A 111 2.36 14.54 5.31
CA ASN A 111 2.28 14.47 3.85
C ASN A 111 3.29 13.49 3.19
N GLY A 112 4.33 13.08 3.90
CA GLY A 112 5.26 12.05 3.42
C GLY A 112 4.73 10.61 3.54
N MET A 113 3.63 10.40 4.27
CA MET A 113 2.95 9.10 4.44
C MET A 113 3.90 7.93 4.75
N GLY A 114 5.00 8.19 5.48
CA GLY A 114 6.01 7.22 5.86
C GLY A 114 6.95 6.76 4.74
N LEU A 115 6.76 7.21 3.50
CA LEU A 115 7.62 6.93 2.35
C LEU A 115 8.38 8.17 1.86
N GLY A 116 7.90 9.36 2.18
CA GLY A 116 8.51 10.62 1.80
C GLY A 116 10.00 10.67 2.12
N THR A 117 10.80 11.23 1.20
CA THR A 117 12.27 11.34 1.23
C THR A 117 13.05 10.03 1.10
N ILE A 118 12.42 8.87 1.04
CA ILE A 118 13.13 7.61 0.78
C ILE A 118 13.52 7.55 -0.71
N ASN A 119 14.81 7.65 -0.98
CA ASN A 119 15.36 7.65 -2.33
C ASN A 119 16.52 6.63 -2.45
N PRO A 120 16.53 5.73 -3.46
CA PRO A 120 15.50 5.57 -4.47
C PRO A 120 14.26 4.82 -3.95
N SER A 121 13.09 5.18 -4.46
CA SER A 121 11.83 4.47 -4.20
C SER A 121 10.85 4.62 -5.35
N LEU A 122 9.86 3.73 -5.36
CA LEU A 122 8.64 3.83 -6.16
C LEU A 122 7.47 3.68 -5.18
N GLY A 123 6.57 4.64 -5.17
CA GLY A 123 5.42 4.67 -4.27
C GLY A 123 4.08 4.77 -5.01
N VAL A 124 3.08 4.08 -4.49
CA VAL A 124 1.66 4.33 -4.79
C VAL A 124 1.10 4.99 -3.54
N TYR A 125 0.59 6.19 -3.68
CA TYR A 125 0.08 7.02 -2.60
C TYR A 125 -1.44 7.08 -2.68
N LEU A 126 -2.08 6.77 -1.57
CA LEU A 126 -3.51 6.90 -1.30
C LEU A 126 -3.62 8.06 -0.34
N ASP A 127 -3.84 9.25 -0.87
CA ASP A 127 -3.80 10.51 -0.13
C ASP A 127 -5.21 10.98 0.16
N THR A 128 -5.49 11.23 1.44
CA THR A 128 -6.81 11.61 1.96
C THR A 128 -6.87 13.05 2.43
N TYR A 129 -5.78 13.81 2.24
CA TYR A 129 -5.71 15.19 2.71
C TYR A 129 -5.09 16.12 1.67
N GLN A 130 -5.68 17.28 1.47
CA GLN A 130 -5.18 18.27 0.52
C GLN A 130 -4.06 19.11 1.12
N ASN A 131 -2.84 18.91 0.66
CA ASN A 131 -1.68 19.76 0.91
C ASN A 131 -1.47 20.72 -0.28
N SER A 132 -1.99 21.92 -0.21
CA SER A 132 -1.99 22.86 -1.34
C SER A 132 -0.59 23.29 -1.80
N ASP A 133 0.40 23.24 -0.91
CA ASP A 133 1.81 23.51 -1.18
C ASP A 133 2.51 22.38 -1.95
N LEU A 134 1.89 21.19 -2.02
CA LEU A 134 2.33 20.04 -2.81
C LEU A 134 1.60 19.94 -4.14
N ASN A 135 0.73 20.87 -4.46
CA ASN A 135 -0.15 20.89 -5.64
C ASN A 135 -1.20 19.77 -5.65
N ASP A 136 -1.66 19.35 -4.47
CA ASP A 136 -2.69 18.33 -4.38
C ASP A 136 -4.02 18.82 -5.00
N PRO A 137 -4.76 17.95 -5.66
CA PRO A 137 -6.13 18.23 -6.05
C PRO A 137 -7.03 18.37 -4.82
N VAL A 138 -8.21 18.92 -5.04
CA VAL A 138 -9.25 18.91 -4.00
C VAL A 138 -9.81 17.51 -3.84
N GLY A 139 -9.82 17.01 -2.60
CA GLY A 139 -10.33 15.69 -2.23
C GLY A 139 -9.27 14.58 -2.35
N ASP A 140 -9.72 13.37 -2.02
CA ASP A 140 -8.88 12.20 -2.01
C ASP A 140 -8.32 11.89 -3.39
N HIS A 141 -7.11 11.43 -3.43
CA HIS A 141 -6.46 11.15 -4.70
C HIS A 141 -5.43 10.05 -4.62
N ILE A 142 -5.12 9.49 -5.77
CA ILE A 142 -4.13 8.42 -5.93
C ILE A 142 -3.07 8.89 -6.91
N SER A 143 -1.81 8.64 -6.55
CA SER A 143 -0.68 8.93 -7.44
C SER A 143 0.36 7.82 -7.41
N ILE A 144 1.21 7.80 -8.43
CA ILE A 144 2.41 6.96 -8.49
C ILE A 144 3.61 7.87 -8.64
N GLN A 145 4.49 7.84 -7.66
CA GLN A 145 5.65 8.72 -7.62
C GLN A 145 6.93 7.94 -7.28
N LYS A 146 8.06 8.48 -7.63
CA LYS A 146 9.38 7.92 -7.36
C LYS A 146 10.19 8.83 -6.43
N ASN A 147 11.22 8.22 -5.82
CA ASN A 147 12.24 8.91 -5.03
C ASN A 147 11.72 9.57 -3.74
N GLY A 148 10.58 9.09 -3.22
CA GLY A 148 9.98 9.67 -2.03
C GLY A 148 9.53 11.11 -2.21
N ASP A 149 9.28 11.52 -3.46
CA ASP A 149 8.64 12.79 -3.77
C ASP A 149 7.14 12.66 -3.58
N VAL A 150 6.52 13.68 -3.06
CA VAL A 150 5.07 13.76 -2.84
C VAL A 150 4.47 14.99 -3.53
N THR A 151 5.29 15.80 -4.21
CA THR A 151 4.83 16.97 -4.93
C THR A 151 4.31 16.57 -6.31
N HIS A 152 3.13 17.04 -6.65
CA HIS A 152 2.51 16.73 -7.94
C HIS A 152 3.02 17.57 -9.11
N TYR A 153 2.77 17.09 -10.33
CA TYR A 153 3.10 17.74 -11.61
C TYR A 153 4.59 17.99 -11.82
N ASN A 154 5.42 17.08 -11.38
CA ASN A 154 6.87 17.14 -11.58
C ASN A 154 7.43 15.88 -12.24
N SER A 155 8.75 15.83 -12.45
CA SER A 155 9.42 14.70 -13.15
C SER A 155 9.51 13.41 -12.34
N ASN A 156 9.19 13.43 -11.05
CA ASN A 156 9.13 12.27 -10.18
C ASN A 156 7.74 11.62 -10.17
N GLU A 157 6.72 12.32 -10.61
CA GLU A 157 5.38 11.77 -10.76
C GLU A 157 5.30 10.93 -12.04
N LEU A 158 4.87 9.68 -11.89
CA LEU A 158 4.74 8.73 -12.99
C LEU A 158 3.29 8.59 -13.46
N ALA A 159 2.35 8.78 -12.56
CA ALA A 159 0.91 8.80 -12.86
C ALA A 159 0.13 9.50 -11.74
N GLY A 160 -0.94 10.16 -12.12
CA GLY A 160 -1.81 10.92 -11.24
C GLY A 160 -1.49 12.42 -11.24
N PRO A 161 -1.92 13.18 -10.22
CA PRO A 161 -2.90 12.74 -9.21
C PRO A 161 -4.26 12.47 -9.86
N MET A 162 -4.88 11.37 -9.48
CA MET A 162 -6.22 11.01 -9.91
C MET A 162 -7.18 11.14 -8.72
N THR A 163 -8.09 12.10 -8.78
CA THR A 163 -9.11 12.26 -7.75
C THR A 163 -10.03 11.05 -7.73
N VAL A 164 -10.33 10.56 -6.56
CA VAL A 164 -11.27 9.47 -6.29
C VAL A 164 -12.40 9.97 -5.38
N SER A 165 -13.44 9.16 -5.18
CA SER A 165 -14.53 9.60 -4.32
C SER A 165 -14.16 9.39 -2.87
N ASN A 166 -14.23 8.80 -2.04
CA ASN A 166 -13.80 8.71 -0.64
C ASN A 166 -12.95 7.44 -0.42
N LEU A 167 -11.83 7.58 0.24
CA LEU A 167 -10.92 6.47 0.55
C LEU A 167 -11.13 5.93 1.97
N GLU A 168 -11.81 6.69 2.86
CA GLU A 168 -12.01 6.36 4.27
C GLU A 168 -13.33 5.63 4.57
N ASP A 169 -14.12 5.23 3.63
CA ASP A 169 -15.40 4.53 3.83
C ASP A 169 -15.27 2.99 3.78
#